data_dd339493861061e162f929b8735fc48f
#
_entry.id   dd339493861061e162f929b8735fc48f
#
_cell.length_a   1.000
_cell.length_b   1.000
_cell.length_c   1.000
_cell.angle_alpha   90.00
_cell.angle_beta   90.00
_cell.angle_gamma   90.00
#
_symmetry.space_group_name_H-M   'P 1'
#
loop_
_entity.id
_entity.type
_entity.pdbx_description
1 polymer ?
#
loop_
_entity_poly.entity_id
_entity_poly.type
_entity_poly.pdbx_seq_one_letter_code
_entity_poly.pdbx_strand_id
1 'polypeptide(L)'
;EKHPNQSLKNTLAKVLPKRLVEVLIERKELVDKPLKQFNQKELAAIVARLEHWDIAPNGTEGYRTAEVTLGGVDTDHLSSKTMECKDIKGLYFIGEVMDVTGWLGGYNFQWCWSSGFVAGQWV
;
A
#
# COMPACT_ATOMS: atom_id res chain seq x y z
N GLU A 1 7.91 -18.47 23.52
CA GLU A 1 8.56 -17.87 24.74
C GLU A 1 10.09 -17.99 24.74
N LYS A 2 10.76 -17.66 23.60
CA LYS A 2 12.24 -17.82 23.53
C LYS A 2 13.03 -16.76 24.33
N HIS A 3 12.41 -15.62 24.68
CA HIS A 3 13.11 -14.51 25.36
C HIS A 3 12.21 -13.77 26.37
N PRO A 4 11.88 -14.36 27.52
CA PRO A 4 10.90 -13.81 28.48
C PRO A 4 11.33 -12.48 29.11
N ASN A 5 12.63 -12.20 29.16
CA ASN A 5 13.19 -10.96 29.72
C ASN A 5 13.30 -9.83 28.69
N GLN A 6 13.05 -10.09 27.40
CA GLN A 6 13.09 -9.09 26.35
C GLN A 6 11.90 -8.14 26.50
N SER A 7 12.12 -6.82 26.30
CA SER A 7 11.03 -5.85 26.33
C SER A 7 10.09 -6.01 25.14
N LEU A 8 8.84 -5.56 25.29
CA LEU A 8 7.85 -5.53 24.20
C LEU A 8 8.39 -4.71 23.02
N LYS A 9 8.97 -3.53 23.27
CA LYS A 9 9.58 -2.67 22.26
C LYS A 9 10.57 -3.45 21.37
N ASN A 10 11.52 -4.12 22.00
CA ASN A 10 12.55 -4.86 21.27
C ASN A 10 12.01 -6.10 20.55
N THR A 11 10.91 -6.65 21.02
CA THR A 11 10.26 -7.79 20.37
C THR A 11 9.50 -7.31 19.14
N LEU A 12 8.70 -6.28 19.23
CA LEU A 12 7.92 -5.72 18.12
C LEU A 12 8.83 -5.11 17.05
N ALA A 13 9.94 -4.48 17.42
CA ALA A 13 10.90 -3.90 16.48
C ALA A 13 11.61 -4.92 15.56
N LYS A 14 11.40 -6.23 15.78
CA LYS A 14 11.88 -7.29 14.87
C LYS A 14 10.94 -7.53 13.68
N VAL A 15 9.67 -7.14 13.82
CA VAL A 15 8.61 -7.43 12.84
C VAL A 15 7.89 -6.15 12.36
N LEU A 16 8.00 -5.05 13.10
CA LEU A 16 7.42 -3.76 12.77
C LEU A 16 8.53 -2.70 12.63
N PRO A 17 8.29 -1.61 11.87
CA PRO A 17 9.20 -0.48 11.81
C PRO A 17 9.45 0.08 13.22
N LYS A 18 10.72 0.22 13.61
CA LYS A 18 11.13 0.66 14.94
C LYS A 18 10.45 1.98 15.37
N ARG A 19 10.38 2.95 14.44
CA ARG A 19 9.75 4.26 14.70
C ARG A 19 8.26 4.13 15.02
N LEU A 20 7.55 3.21 14.36
CA LEU A 20 6.15 2.94 14.66
C LEU A 20 5.97 2.46 16.11
N VAL A 21 6.79 1.48 16.52
CA VAL A 21 6.73 0.95 17.89
C VAL A 21 7.03 2.04 18.92
N GLU A 22 8.00 2.91 18.65
CA GLU A 22 8.34 4.06 19.52
C GLU A 22 7.16 5.02 19.67
N VAL A 23 6.52 5.40 18.56
CA VAL A 23 5.36 6.29 18.58
C VAL A 23 4.17 5.69 19.35
N LEU A 24 3.90 4.39 19.18
CA LEU A 24 2.83 3.72 19.92
C LEU A 24 3.08 3.73 21.44
N ILE A 25 4.34 3.61 21.86
CA ILE A 25 4.72 3.71 23.28
C ILE A 25 4.64 5.15 23.77
N GLU A 26 5.16 6.13 23.02
CA GLU A 26 5.08 7.56 23.35
C GLU A 26 3.62 8.01 23.51
N ARG A 27 2.71 7.49 22.69
CA ARG A 27 1.26 7.74 22.77
C ARG A 27 0.55 6.96 23.87
N LYS A 28 1.27 6.14 24.63
CA LYS A 28 0.71 5.24 25.66
C LYS A 28 -0.31 4.22 25.15
N GLU A 29 -0.28 3.95 23.84
CA GLU A 29 -1.08 2.88 23.24
C GLU A 29 -0.48 1.50 23.53
N LEU A 30 0.84 1.44 23.74
CA LEU A 30 1.56 0.26 24.19
C LEU A 30 2.39 0.61 25.42
N VAL A 31 2.54 -0.37 26.33
CA VAL A 31 3.40 -0.25 27.51
C VAL A 31 4.65 -1.09 27.27
N ASP A 32 5.83 -0.47 27.36
CA ASP A 32 7.10 -1.21 27.26
C ASP A 32 7.48 -1.81 28.60
N LYS A 33 7.33 -3.11 28.73
CA LYS A 33 7.79 -3.91 29.88
C LYS A 33 8.30 -5.27 29.38
N PRO A 34 9.08 -6.03 30.19
CA PRO A 34 9.50 -7.38 29.84
C PRO A 34 8.33 -8.31 29.51
N LEU A 35 8.45 -9.16 28.49
CA LEU A 35 7.37 -10.05 28.04
C LEU A 35 6.79 -10.92 29.14
N LYS A 36 7.62 -11.38 30.10
CA LYS A 36 7.18 -12.16 31.26
C LYS A 36 6.21 -11.46 32.19
N GLN A 37 6.11 -10.12 32.11
CA GLN A 37 5.20 -9.31 32.92
C GLN A 37 3.85 -9.09 32.28
N PHE A 38 3.64 -9.60 31.07
CA PHE A 38 2.35 -9.59 30.40
C PHE A 38 1.59 -10.89 30.67
N ASN A 39 0.31 -10.76 30.98
CA ASN A 39 -0.60 -11.90 30.95
C ASN A 39 -1.13 -12.17 29.54
N GLN A 40 -1.77 -13.33 29.34
CA GLN A 40 -2.30 -13.70 28.01
C GLN A 40 -3.33 -12.71 27.46
N LYS A 41 -4.18 -12.13 28.33
CA LYS A 41 -5.19 -11.16 27.90
C LYS A 41 -4.54 -9.87 27.41
N GLU A 42 -3.52 -9.38 28.09
CA GLU A 42 -2.76 -8.20 27.67
C GLU A 42 -2.07 -8.44 26.32
N LEU A 43 -1.45 -9.59 26.14
CA LEU A 43 -0.82 -9.95 24.84
C LEU A 43 -1.85 -10.06 23.72
N ALA A 44 -2.97 -10.70 23.96
CA ALA A 44 -4.05 -10.79 22.97
C ALA A 44 -4.62 -9.40 22.60
N ALA A 45 -4.76 -8.50 23.56
CA ALA A 45 -5.19 -7.12 23.30
C ALA A 45 -4.19 -6.34 22.46
N ILE A 46 -2.87 -6.54 22.70
CA ILE A 46 -1.82 -5.92 21.86
C ILE A 46 -1.89 -6.44 20.43
N VAL A 47 -2.03 -7.74 20.24
CA VAL A 47 -2.15 -8.35 18.91
C VAL A 47 -3.39 -7.81 18.19
N ALA A 48 -4.56 -7.86 18.85
CA ALA A 48 -5.80 -7.34 18.27
C ALA A 48 -5.69 -5.86 17.89
N ARG A 49 -5.04 -5.04 18.72
CA ARG A 49 -4.81 -3.61 18.43
C ARG A 49 -3.94 -3.39 17.20
N LEU A 50 -2.96 -4.25 16.97
CA LEU A 50 -2.04 -4.14 15.82
C LEU A 50 -2.65 -4.71 14.54
N GLU A 51 -3.45 -5.77 14.64
CA GLU A 51 -4.12 -6.40 13.50
C GLU A 51 -5.35 -5.62 13.02
N HIS A 52 -6.07 -4.97 13.94
CA HIS A 52 -7.27 -4.17 13.67
C HIS A 52 -7.02 -2.69 13.95
N TRP A 53 -5.99 -2.15 13.31
CA TRP A 53 -5.63 -0.75 13.51
C TRP A 53 -6.50 0.17 12.66
N ASP A 54 -7.55 0.71 13.27
CA ASP A 54 -8.42 1.69 12.64
C ASP A 54 -7.71 3.05 12.54
N ILE A 55 -7.66 3.59 11.34
CA ILE A 55 -7.15 4.92 11.04
C ILE A 55 -8.30 5.77 10.55
N ALA A 56 -8.59 6.87 11.24
CA ALA A 56 -9.56 7.86 10.82
C ALA A 56 -8.83 9.10 10.28
N PRO A 57 -8.65 9.23 8.96
CA PRO A 57 -8.00 10.42 8.38
C PRO A 57 -8.90 11.64 8.51
N ASN A 58 -8.30 12.80 8.81
CA ASN A 58 -9.03 14.07 8.92
C ASN A 58 -9.32 14.72 7.56
N GLY A 59 -8.70 14.24 6.48
CA GLY A 59 -8.82 14.80 5.14
C GLY A 59 -7.76 14.27 4.19
N THR A 60 -7.66 14.87 3.03
CA THR A 60 -6.68 14.57 1.99
C THR A 60 -5.75 15.76 1.77
N GLU A 61 -4.56 15.50 1.24
CA GLU A 61 -3.59 16.54 0.84
C GLU A 61 -4.03 17.31 -0.43
N GLY A 62 -5.07 16.82 -1.11
CA GLY A 62 -5.60 17.40 -2.34
C GLY A 62 -4.75 17.13 -3.59
N TYR A 63 -5.12 17.78 -4.69
CA TYR A 63 -4.50 17.56 -6.00
C TYR A 63 -3.01 17.90 -6.06
N ARG A 64 -2.51 18.74 -5.18
CA ARG A 64 -1.09 19.12 -5.17
C ARG A 64 -0.14 17.97 -4.86
N THR A 65 -0.63 16.97 -4.17
CA THR A 65 0.13 15.79 -3.73
C THR A 65 -0.45 14.49 -4.28
N ALA A 66 -1.49 14.57 -5.12
CA ALA A 66 -2.06 13.41 -5.80
C ALA A 66 -1.03 12.83 -6.78
N GLU A 67 -0.74 11.54 -6.66
CA GLU A 67 0.23 10.83 -7.51
C GLU A 67 -0.48 10.05 -8.62
N VAL A 68 -1.76 9.72 -8.46
CA VAL A 68 -2.56 8.93 -9.39
C VAL A 68 -3.93 9.57 -9.56
N THR A 69 -4.40 9.65 -10.81
CA THR A 69 -5.75 10.10 -11.14
C THR A 69 -6.64 8.87 -11.40
N LEU A 70 -7.80 8.82 -10.76
CA LEU A 70 -8.83 7.84 -11.07
C LEU A 70 -9.61 8.29 -12.32
N GLY A 71 -9.90 7.34 -13.21
CA GLY A 71 -10.53 7.59 -14.50
C GLY A 71 -9.51 7.76 -15.64
N GLY A 72 -10.00 7.77 -16.84
CA GLY A 72 -9.18 7.86 -18.07
C GLY A 72 -9.90 7.28 -19.26
N VAL A 73 -9.16 6.88 -20.29
CA VAL A 73 -9.70 6.19 -21.45
C VAL A 73 -10.19 4.81 -21.02
N ASP A 74 -11.47 4.53 -21.31
CA ASP A 74 -12.12 3.28 -20.95
C ASP A 74 -11.43 2.10 -21.63
N THR A 75 -11.02 1.12 -20.84
CA THR A 75 -10.30 -0.07 -21.30
C THR A 75 -11.15 -1.01 -22.11
N ASP A 76 -12.48 -0.94 -22.03
CA ASP A 76 -13.39 -1.76 -22.84
C ASP A 76 -13.31 -1.41 -24.33
N HIS A 77 -12.91 -0.18 -24.66
CA HIS A 77 -12.67 0.27 -26.03
C HIS A 77 -11.27 -0.04 -26.56
N LEU A 78 -10.43 -0.71 -25.77
CA LEU A 78 -9.04 -1.01 -26.14
C LEU A 78 -8.81 -2.52 -26.30
N SER A 79 -7.92 -2.86 -27.21
CA SER A 79 -7.42 -4.21 -27.36
C SER A 79 -6.40 -4.52 -26.27
N SER A 80 -6.65 -5.49 -25.41
CA SER A 80 -5.69 -5.94 -24.39
C SER A 80 -4.42 -6.58 -24.97
N LYS A 81 -4.42 -6.91 -26.27
CA LYS A 81 -3.26 -7.52 -26.94
C LYS A 81 -2.36 -6.49 -27.59
N THR A 82 -2.91 -5.37 -28.07
CA THR A 82 -2.19 -4.41 -28.91
C THR A 82 -2.22 -3.01 -28.34
N MET A 83 -3.07 -2.70 -27.34
CA MET A 83 -3.37 -1.37 -26.83
C MET A 83 -4.02 -0.45 -27.88
N GLU A 84 -4.45 -1.00 -29.03
CA GLU A 84 -5.14 -0.28 -30.09
C GLU A 84 -6.60 -0.03 -29.73
N CYS A 85 -7.12 1.14 -30.10
CA CYS A 85 -8.54 1.44 -30.00
C CYS A 85 -9.34 0.54 -30.95
N LYS A 86 -10.41 -0.10 -30.44
CA LYS A 86 -11.27 -0.99 -31.24
C LYS A 86 -12.10 -0.23 -32.25
N ASP A 87 -12.41 1.03 -31.95
CA ASP A 87 -13.30 1.87 -32.77
C ASP A 87 -12.53 2.71 -33.81
N ILE A 88 -11.25 2.95 -33.59
CA ILE A 88 -10.40 3.82 -34.42
C ILE A 88 -9.10 3.10 -34.72
N LYS A 89 -8.98 2.58 -35.94
CA LYS A 89 -7.78 1.88 -36.38
C LYS A 89 -6.56 2.80 -36.42
N GLY A 90 -5.43 2.29 -35.90
CA GLY A 90 -4.16 3.03 -35.85
C GLY A 90 -4.05 3.99 -34.66
N LEU A 91 -5.06 4.07 -33.80
CA LEU A 91 -5.02 4.85 -32.55
C LEU A 91 -4.69 3.94 -31.38
N TYR A 92 -3.64 4.25 -30.65
CA TYR A 92 -3.17 3.49 -29.50
C TYR A 92 -3.17 4.35 -28.23
N PHE A 93 -3.51 3.75 -27.10
CA PHE A 93 -3.41 4.38 -25.78
C PHE A 93 -2.54 3.53 -24.87
N ILE A 94 -1.62 4.18 -24.15
CA ILE A 94 -0.69 3.53 -23.23
C ILE A 94 -0.56 4.33 -21.93
N GLY A 95 -0.14 3.67 -20.86
CA GLY A 95 0.18 4.32 -19.60
C GLY A 95 -1.03 4.84 -18.84
N GLU A 96 -0.81 5.90 -18.09
CA GLU A 96 -1.76 6.44 -17.11
C GLU A 96 -2.94 7.20 -17.72
N VAL A 97 -2.96 7.44 -19.02
CA VAL A 97 -4.12 8.00 -19.72
C VAL A 97 -5.30 7.01 -19.78
N MET A 98 -5.02 5.72 -19.67
CA MET A 98 -6.02 4.66 -19.57
C MET A 98 -6.61 4.60 -18.16
N ASP A 99 -7.89 4.19 -18.04
CA ASP A 99 -8.52 3.96 -16.75
C ASP A 99 -7.99 2.68 -16.09
N VAL A 100 -6.73 2.72 -15.71
CA VAL A 100 -6.03 1.65 -14.99
C VAL A 100 -5.31 2.27 -13.81
N THR A 101 -5.75 1.91 -12.60
CA THR A 101 -5.21 2.46 -11.36
C THR A 101 -4.60 1.35 -10.52
N GLY A 102 -3.30 1.38 -10.37
CA GLY A 102 -2.54 0.51 -9.47
C GLY A 102 -2.37 1.13 -8.07
N TRP A 103 -2.10 0.30 -7.10
CA TRP A 103 -1.73 0.77 -5.77
C TRP A 103 -0.39 1.50 -5.81
N LEU A 104 -0.18 2.38 -4.82
CA LEU A 104 1.12 3.01 -4.62
C LEU A 104 2.20 1.94 -4.39
N GLY A 105 3.40 2.17 -4.94
CA GLY A 105 4.52 1.22 -4.85
C GLY A 105 5.11 0.82 -6.20
N GLY A 106 4.91 1.65 -7.23
CA GLY A 106 5.52 1.47 -8.56
C GLY A 106 4.64 0.72 -9.57
N TYR A 107 3.45 0.24 -9.19
CA TYR A 107 2.55 -0.51 -10.08
C TYR A 107 2.07 0.32 -11.28
N ASN A 108 1.82 1.63 -11.09
CA ASN A 108 1.39 2.51 -12.17
C ASN A 108 2.52 2.71 -13.20
N PHE A 109 3.76 2.88 -12.77
CA PHE A 109 4.91 2.89 -13.67
C PHE A 109 5.10 1.56 -14.39
N GLN A 110 4.92 0.43 -13.69
CA GLN A 110 5.01 -0.88 -14.32
C GLN A 110 3.95 -1.03 -15.42
N TRP A 111 2.74 -0.52 -15.18
CA TRP A 111 1.70 -0.48 -16.19
C TRP A 111 2.10 0.37 -17.40
N CYS A 112 2.66 1.57 -17.19
CA CYS A 112 3.13 2.44 -18.26
C CYS A 112 4.14 1.73 -19.15
N TRP A 113 5.13 1.08 -18.55
CA TRP A 113 6.16 0.36 -19.31
C TRP A 113 5.61 -0.86 -20.03
N SER A 114 4.75 -1.64 -19.37
CA SER A 114 4.17 -2.86 -19.95
C SER A 114 3.24 -2.53 -21.12
N SER A 115 2.36 -1.55 -20.97
CA SER A 115 1.46 -1.13 -22.05
C SER A 115 2.22 -0.50 -23.22
N GLY A 116 3.25 0.31 -22.95
CA GLY A 116 4.12 0.88 -23.98
C GLY A 116 4.90 -0.19 -24.73
N PHE A 117 5.47 -1.18 -24.03
CA PHE A 117 6.16 -2.31 -24.64
C PHE A 117 5.21 -3.11 -25.55
N VAL A 118 4.00 -3.40 -25.07
CA VAL A 118 3.00 -4.16 -25.86
C VAL A 118 2.63 -3.39 -27.12
N ALA A 119 2.26 -2.11 -27.01
CA ALA A 119 1.91 -1.29 -28.17
C ALA A 119 3.05 -1.26 -29.20
N GLY A 120 4.31 -1.07 -28.75
CA GLY A 120 5.49 -1.04 -29.60
C GLY A 120 5.77 -2.31 -30.40
N GLN A 121 5.08 -3.42 -30.14
CA GLN A 121 5.17 -4.63 -30.96
C GLN A 121 4.22 -4.60 -32.17
N TRP A 122 3.29 -3.64 -32.23
CA TRP A 122 2.19 -3.60 -33.18
C TRP A 122 2.11 -2.30 -34.01
N VAL A 123 2.85 -1.28 -33.58
CA VAL A 123 2.94 0.02 -34.28
C VAL A 123 3.96 -0.03 -35.40
#